data_b7c9519e6257d9c6def5b5abd47cb1b0
#
_entry.id   b7c9519e6257d9c6def5b5abd47cb1b0
#
_cell.length_a   1.000
_cell.length_b   1.000
_cell.length_c   1.000
_cell.angle_alpha   90.00
_cell.angle_beta   90.00
_cell.angle_gamma   90.00
#
_symmetry.space_group_name_H-M   'P 1'
#
loop_
_entity.id
_entity.type
_entity.pdbx_description
1 polymer ?
#
loop_
_entity_poly.entity_id
_entity_poly.type
_entity_poly.pdbx_seq_one_letter_code
_entity_poly.pdbx_strand_id
1 'polypeptide(L)'
;MTAQGIMDTLKEKLGDSFGCDVAEAEDNISGYWGLDMTQVESWASMSNSNSAVNSSYAVIAKVKDGYAQDAAALLQASYEQVLSYSRMYNMDLQKVLQARLFVNGNYVALLILGAQGDWEASDEVQAKFAAEEAAKVDDVWRGIFGSADNGITIPEEDGSNNGGFFDMTDDEGNNDPVLGG
;
A
#
# COMPACT_ATOMS: atom_id res chain seq x y z
N MET A 1 1.29 -0.95 25.69
CA MET A 1 0.82 -1.88 24.63
C MET A 1 1.97 -2.11 23.66
N THR A 2 2.18 -3.32 23.14
CA THR A 2 3.20 -3.61 22.12
C THR A 2 2.60 -3.54 20.72
N ALA A 3 3.42 -3.34 19.69
CA ALA A 3 2.98 -3.41 18.31
C ALA A 3 2.33 -4.77 17.97
N GLN A 4 2.89 -5.87 18.48
CA GLN A 4 2.30 -7.21 18.31
C GLN A 4 0.91 -7.31 18.96
N GLY A 5 0.69 -6.75 20.15
CA GLY A 5 -0.63 -6.77 20.80
C GLY A 5 -1.70 -6.00 20.01
N ILE A 6 -1.31 -4.92 19.32
CA ILE A 6 -2.20 -4.20 18.40
C ILE A 6 -2.50 -5.07 17.17
N MET A 7 -1.46 -5.70 16.59
CA MET A 7 -1.62 -6.61 15.45
C MET A 7 -2.58 -7.77 15.76
N ASP A 8 -2.44 -8.38 16.93
CA ASP A 8 -3.30 -9.48 17.37
C ASP A 8 -4.76 -9.02 17.54
N THR A 9 -4.96 -7.79 18.07
CA THR A 9 -6.29 -7.19 18.19
C THR A 9 -6.92 -6.92 16.82
N LEU A 10 -6.17 -6.36 15.87
CA LEU A 10 -6.66 -6.15 14.51
C LEU A 10 -7.05 -7.48 13.86
N LYS A 11 -6.20 -8.50 13.96
CA LYS A 11 -6.45 -9.82 13.41
C LYS A 11 -7.71 -10.47 13.99
N GLU A 12 -7.87 -10.41 15.31
CA GLU A 12 -9.05 -10.95 16.01
C GLU A 12 -10.34 -10.22 15.59
N LYS A 13 -10.32 -8.90 15.58
CA LYS A 13 -11.52 -8.08 15.36
C LYS A 13 -11.93 -8.03 13.89
N LEU A 14 -10.98 -8.04 12.96
CA LEU A 14 -11.25 -7.96 11.52
C LEU A 14 -11.55 -9.33 10.91
N GLY A 15 -11.07 -10.45 11.50
CA GLY A 15 -11.28 -11.79 10.94
C GLY A 15 -10.84 -11.85 9.47
N ASP A 16 -11.74 -12.24 8.57
CA ASP A 16 -11.45 -12.36 7.13
C ASP A 16 -11.06 -11.03 6.47
N SER A 17 -11.51 -9.90 7.05
CA SER A 17 -11.13 -8.56 6.57
C SER A 17 -9.69 -8.16 6.94
N PHE A 18 -8.97 -8.97 7.74
CA PHE A 18 -7.56 -8.71 8.03
C PHE A 18 -6.67 -8.98 6.81
N GLY A 19 -6.91 -10.04 6.07
CA GLY A 19 -6.29 -10.32 4.78
C GLY A 19 -4.82 -10.73 4.79
N CYS A 20 -4.09 -10.61 5.91
CA CYS A 20 -2.70 -11.04 6.04
C CYS A 20 -2.60 -12.41 6.72
N ASP A 21 -1.67 -13.25 6.26
CA ASP A 21 -1.48 -14.62 6.76
C ASP A 21 -0.01 -15.00 7.03
N VAL A 22 0.94 -14.13 6.64
CA VAL A 22 2.38 -14.35 6.83
C VAL A 22 2.99 -13.24 7.65
N ALA A 23 3.69 -13.59 8.73
CA ALA A 23 4.51 -12.65 9.48
C ALA A 23 5.79 -12.33 8.70
N GLU A 24 6.14 -11.05 8.64
CA GLU A 24 7.38 -10.59 8.01
C GLU A 24 8.53 -10.57 9.01
N ALA A 25 9.76 -10.72 8.50
CA ALA A 25 10.98 -10.65 9.29
C ALA A 25 11.42 -9.20 9.56
N GLU A 26 12.31 -9.02 10.55
CA GLU A 26 12.88 -7.70 10.92
C GLU A 26 13.54 -7.00 9.73
N ASP A 27 14.20 -7.75 8.85
CA ASP A 27 14.85 -7.21 7.65
C ASP A 27 13.86 -6.48 6.72
N ASN A 28 12.58 -6.85 6.73
CA ASN A 28 11.55 -6.15 5.96
C ASN A 28 11.19 -4.81 6.60
N ILE A 29 11.26 -4.68 7.92
CA ILE A 29 10.95 -3.44 8.62
C ILE A 29 11.99 -2.36 8.28
N SER A 30 13.25 -2.70 8.28
CA SER A 30 14.34 -1.78 7.93
C SER A 30 14.56 -1.65 6.43
N GLY A 31 14.51 -2.76 5.69
CA GLY A 31 14.82 -2.79 4.26
C GLY A 31 13.68 -2.34 3.38
N TYR A 32 12.50 -2.92 3.54
CA TYR A 32 11.35 -2.61 2.69
C TYR A 32 10.54 -1.41 3.20
N TRP A 33 10.24 -1.38 4.51
CA TRP A 33 9.48 -0.30 5.12
C TRP A 33 10.32 0.91 5.53
N GLY A 34 11.65 0.75 5.56
CA GLY A 34 12.63 1.84 5.71
C GLY A 34 12.78 2.38 7.13
N LEU A 35 12.24 1.72 8.16
CA LEU A 35 12.32 2.21 9.54
C LEU A 35 13.72 2.03 10.13
N ASP A 36 14.20 3.04 10.86
CA ASP A 36 15.42 2.96 11.65
C ASP A 36 15.16 2.13 12.92
N MET A 37 15.65 0.88 12.94
CA MET A 37 15.44 -0.03 14.06
C MET A 37 16.05 0.45 15.37
N THR A 38 16.99 1.37 15.34
CA THR A 38 17.52 2.02 16.57
C THR A 38 16.49 2.93 17.24
N GLN A 39 15.45 3.37 16.49
CA GLN A 39 14.37 4.21 16.95
C GLN A 39 13.07 3.43 17.23
N VAL A 40 13.05 2.14 16.92
CA VAL A 40 11.87 1.26 17.11
C VAL A 40 11.97 0.52 18.44
N GLU A 41 10.95 0.65 19.29
CA GLU A 41 10.83 -0.07 20.57
C GLU A 41 10.18 -1.44 20.42
N SER A 42 9.15 -1.53 19.60
CA SER A 42 8.51 -2.79 19.21
C SER A 42 7.87 -2.64 17.84
N TRP A 43 7.78 -3.74 17.11
CA TRP A 43 7.18 -3.77 15.79
C TRP A 43 6.41 -5.07 15.56
N ALA A 44 5.51 -5.04 14.60
CA ALA A 44 4.86 -6.20 14.00
C ALA A 44 4.58 -5.90 12.53
N SER A 45 4.82 -6.86 11.67
CA SER A 45 4.55 -6.74 10.25
C SER A 45 4.01 -8.05 9.70
N MET A 46 2.97 -7.95 8.89
CA MET A 46 2.35 -9.08 8.21
C MET A 46 2.00 -8.71 6.77
N SER A 47 2.04 -9.70 5.90
CA SER A 47 1.62 -9.61 4.52
C SER A 47 0.73 -10.78 4.13
N ASN A 48 0.28 -10.81 2.87
CA ASN A 48 -0.44 -11.97 2.34
C ASN A 48 0.51 -12.88 1.56
N SER A 49 0.43 -14.20 1.78
CA SER A 49 1.27 -15.20 1.10
C SER A 49 1.05 -15.23 -0.42
N ASN A 50 -0.11 -14.78 -0.89
CA ASN A 50 -0.42 -14.63 -2.31
C ASN A 50 -0.37 -13.15 -2.73
N SER A 51 0.76 -12.50 -2.48
CA SER A 51 0.96 -11.07 -2.76
C SER A 51 0.81 -10.70 -4.24
N ALA A 52 0.83 -11.69 -5.14
CA ALA A 52 0.56 -11.46 -6.57
C ALA A 52 -0.87 -11.00 -6.87
N VAL A 53 -1.84 -11.33 -6.01
CA VAL A 53 -3.26 -10.98 -6.21
C VAL A 53 -3.90 -10.32 -4.98
N ASN A 54 -3.21 -10.31 -3.85
CA ASN A 54 -3.69 -9.73 -2.60
C ASN A 54 -2.62 -8.83 -2.00
N SER A 55 -2.86 -7.51 -2.08
CA SER A 55 -1.95 -6.47 -1.59
C SER A 55 -2.18 -6.12 -0.12
N SER A 56 -2.58 -7.10 0.71
CA SER A 56 -2.75 -6.86 2.15
C SER A 56 -1.40 -6.77 2.85
N TYR A 57 -1.21 -5.66 3.56
CA TYR A 57 -0.06 -5.37 4.42
C TYR A 57 -0.52 -4.74 5.72
N ALA A 58 0.11 -5.14 6.81
CA ALA A 58 -0.06 -4.51 8.11
C ALA A 58 1.32 -4.31 8.73
N VAL A 59 1.74 -3.06 8.88
CA VAL A 59 3.00 -2.67 9.53
C VAL A 59 2.66 -1.78 10.70
N ILE A 60 3.09 -2.16 11.90
CA ILE A 60 2.87 -1.40 13.12
C ILE A 60 4.19 -1.27 13.86
N ALA A 61 4.54 -0.07 14.26
CA ALA A 61 5.70 0.21 15.08
C ALA A 61 5.32 1.07 16.28
N LYS A 62 5.87 0.73 17.45
CA LYS A 62 6.00 1.63 18.57
C LYS A 62 7.41 2.20 18.53
N VAL A 63 7.53 3.50 18.46
CA VAL A 63 8.80 4.19 18.25
C VAL A 63 9.18 5.06 19.46
N LYS A 64 10.43 5.46 19.51
CA LYS A 64 10.92 6.39 20.53
C LYS A 64 10.28 7.77 20.37
N ASP A 65 10.28 8.54 21.45
CA ASP A 65 9.77 9.90 21.46
C ASP A 65 10.43 10.76 20.37
N GLY A 66 9.62 11.44 19.59
CA GLY A 66 10.05 12.32 18.52
C GLY A 66 10.26 11.68 17.15
N TYR A 67 10.23 10.34 17.03
CA TYR A 67 10.47 9.66 15.76
C TYR A 67 9.17 9.33 14.97
N ALA A 68 8.00 9.47 15.57
CA ALA A 68 6.73 9.03 14.97
C ALA A 68 6.44 9.68 13.61
N GLN A 69 6.75 10.96 13.44
CA GLN A 69 6.50 11.67 12.16
C GLN A 69 7.49 11.24 11.07
N ASP A 70 8.75 11.01 11.42
CA ASP A 70 9.75 10.49 10.48
C ASP A 70 9.40 9.08 10.05
N ALA A 71 8.98 8.22 10.99
CA ALA A 71 8.50 6.87 10.68
C ALA A 71 7.26 6.90 9.76
N ALA A 72 6.30 7.79 10.01
CA ALA A 72 5.14 7.96 9.14
C ALA A 72 5.52 8.38 7.73
N ALA A 73 6.48 9.31 7.59
CA ALA A 73 6.98 9.74 6.27
C ALA A 73 7.65 8.59 5.50
N LEU A 74 8.42 7.73 6.18
CA LEU A 74 9.04 6.55 5.59
C LEU A 74 8.00 5.51 5.15
N LEU A 75 6.98 5.26 5.97
CA LEU A 75 5.89 4.36 5.61
C LEU A 75 5.05 4.93 4.46
N GLN A 76 4.83 6.25 4.40
CA GLN A 76 4.19 6.90 3.25
C GLN A 76 4.99 6.67 1.97
N ALA A 77 6.31 6.84 1.99
CA ALA A 77 7.17 6.61 0.83
C ALA A 77 7.12 5.15 0.35
N SER A 78 7.10 4.19 1.28
CA SER A 78 6.94 2.77 0.95
C SER A 78 5.56 2.47 0.39
N TYR A 79 4.51 3.08 0.93
CA TYR A 79 3.15 2.98 0.39
C TYR A 79 3.08 3.45 -1.08
N GLU A 80 3.74 4.56 -1.41
CA GLU A 80 3.75 5.08 -2.77
C GLU A 80 4.35 4.10 -3.78
N GLN A 81 5.31 3.29 -3.37
CA GLN A 81 5.85 2.21 -4.20
C GLN A 81 4.83 1.09 -4.39
N VAL A 82 4.12 0.68 -3.34
CA VAL A 82 3.03 -0.30 -3.43
C VAL A 82 1.93 0.21 -4.37
N LEU A 83 1.53 1.47 -4.22
CA LEU A 83 0.50 2.10 -5.06
C LEU A 83 0.95 2.17 -6.52
N SER A 84 2.18 2.55 -6.80
CA SER A 84 2.74 2.59 -8.15
C SER A 84 2.70 1.23 -8.82
N TYR A 85 3.10 0.18 -8.12
CA TYR A 85 3.01 -1.20 -8.60
C TYR A 85 1.56 -1.63 -8.88
N SER A 86 0.66 -1.34 -7.93
CA SER A 86 -0.76 -1.67 -8.04
C SER A 86 -1.43 -0.96 -9.23
N ARG A 87 -1.09 0.30 -9.50
CA ARG A 87 -1.54 1.06 -10.67
C ARG A 87 -1.00 0.47 -11.97
N MET A 88 0.29 0.11 -12.00
CA MET A 88 0.96 -0.42 -13.20
C MET A 88 0.35 -1.74 -13.65
N TYR A 89 0.04 -2.63 -12.73
CA TYR A 89 -0.45 -3.98 -13.01
C TYR A 89 -1.94 -4.15 -12.77
N ASN A 90 -2.65 -3.10 -12.39
CA ASN A 90 -4.07 -3.11 -12.01
C ASN A 90 -4.39 -4.22 -10.98
N MET A 91 -3.55 -4.31 -9.96
CA MET A 91 -3.66 -5.35 -8.94
C MET A 91 -4.17 -4.78 -7.63
N ASP A 92 -5.35 -5.26 -7.22
CA ASP A 92 -5.97 -4.93 -5.92
C ASP A 92 -6.02 -3.41 -5.65
N LEU A 93 -6.11 -2.61 -6.72
CA LEU A 93 -5.92 -1.16 -6.68
C LEU A 93 -6.90 -0.49 -5.73
N GLN A 94 -8.16 -0.89 -5.72
CA GLN A 94 -9.18 -0.24 -4.89
C GLN A 94 -8.89 -0.44 -3.39
N LYS A 95 -8.36 -1.60 -2.98
CA LYS A 95 -7.90 -1.82 -1.60
C LYS A 95 -6.68 -0.95 -1.28
N VAL A 96 -5.70 -0.89 -2.18
CA VAL A 96 -4.48 -0.09 -1.99
C VAL A 96 -4.81 1.40 -1.88
N LEU A 97 -5.79 1.90 -2.64
CA LEU A 97 -6.29 3.27 -2.52
C LEU A 97 -6.96 3.57 -1.17
N GLN A 98 -7.39 2.55 -0.44
CA GLN A 98 -7.98 2.66 0.90
C GLN A 98 -6.97 2.43 2.03
N ALA A 99 -5.68 2.51 1.76
CA ALA A 99 -4.64 2.41 2.79
C ALA A 99 -4.86 3.39 3.94
N ARG A 100 -4.42 2.99 5.12
CA ARG A 100 -4.45 3.80 6.34
C ARG A 100 -3.04 4.02 6.86
N LEU A 101 -2.70 5.26 7.13
CA LEU A 101 -1.49 5.66 7.84
C LEU A 101 -1.90 6.34 9.14
N PHE A 102 -1.77 5.65 10.24
CA PHE A 102 -2.14 6.17 11.55
C PHE A 102 -0.92 6.57 12.37
N VAL A 103 -1.05 7.69 13.08
CA VAL A 103 -0.08 8.14 14.07
C VAL A 103 -0.83 8.49 15.37
N ASN A 104 -0.61 7.72 16.42
CA ASN A 104 -1.21 7.94 17.73
C ASN A 104 -0.11 7.91 18.80
N GLY A 105 0.34 9.09 19.23
CA GLY A 105 1.51 9.21 20.10
C GLY A 105 2.75 8.61 19.45
N ASN A 106 3.34 7.59 20.09
CA ASN A 106 4.51 6.87 19.59
C ASN A 106 4.18 5.63 18.75
N TYR A 107 2.91 5.44 18.41
CA TYR A 107 2.50 4.34 17.53
C TYR A 107 2.27 4.85 16.11
N VAL A 108 2.88 4.16 15.16
CA VAL A 108 2.74 4.43 13.73
C VAL A 108 2.33 3.14 13.04
N ALA A 109 1.36 3.21 12.13
CA ALA A 109 0.92 2.04 11.39
C ALA A 109 0.60 2.39 9.94
N LEU A 110 1.03 1.53 9.02
CA LEU A 110 0.56 1.47 7.65
C LEU A 110 -0.26 0.19 7.48
N LEU A 111 -1.53 0.35 7.14
CA LEU A 111 -2.48 -0.75 7.01
C LEU A 111 -3.13 -0.70 5.63
N ILE A 112 -2.94 -1.75 4.84
CA ILE A 112 -3.64 -2.01 3.59
C ILE A 112 -4.41 -3.30 3.83
N LEU A 113 -5.64 -3.20 4.30
CA LEU A 113 -6.43 -4.33 4.79
C LEU A 113 -7.82 -4.34 4.17
N GLY A 114 -8.41 -5.51 4.14
CA GLY A 114 -9.75 -5.75 3.63
C GLY A 114 -9.85 -7.16 3.05
N ALA A 115 -11.05 -7.74 3.11
CA ALA A 115 -11.35 -8.97 2.40
C ALA A 115 -11.18 -8.78 0.89
N GLN A 116 -10.99 -9.86 0.16
CA GLN A 116 -11.01 -9.82 -1.30
C GLN A 116 -12.43 -9.62 -1.80
N GLY A 117 -12.62 -8.59 -2.62
CA GLY A 117 -13.88 -8.34 -3.30
C GLY A 117 -14.01 -9.17 -4.58
N ASP A 118 -15.11 -8.94 -5.28
CA ASP A 118 -15.35 -9.52 -6.60
C ASP A 118 -14.49 -8.77 -7.64
N TRP A 119 -13.45 -9.43 -8.14
CA TRP A 119 -12.53 -8.87 -9.13
C TRP A 119 -13.18 -8.67 -10.52
N GLU A 120 -14.31 -9.33 -10.80
CA GLU A 120 -15.10 -9.15 -12.03
C GLU A 120 -16.09 -7.97 -11.95
N ALA A 121 -16.31 -7.43 -10.74
CA ALA A 121 -17.19 -6.29 -10.55
C ALA A 121 -16.59 -5.00 -11.17
N SER A 122 -17.45 -4.02 -11.42
CA SER A 122 -17.00 -2.71 -11.89
C SER A 122 -16.11 -2.01 -10.85
N ASP A 123 -15.25 -1.10 -11.30
CA ASP A 123 -14.36 -0.33 -10.43
C ASP A 123 -15.14 0.42 -9.34
N GLU A 124 -16.32 0.93 -9.64
CA GLU A 124 -17.19 1.60 -8.67
C GLU A 124 -17.65 0.65 -7.54
N VAL A 125 -18.05 -0.57 -7.89
CA VAL A 125 -18.47 -1.60 -6.92
C VAL A 125 -17.27 -2.04 -6.08
N GLN A 126 -16.11 -2.25 -6.71
CA GLN A 126 -14.89 -2.61 -5.99
C GLN A 126 -14.43 -1.48 -5.06
N ALA A 127 -14.50 -0.22 -5.50
CA ALA A 127 -14.14 0.95 -4.68
C ALA A 127 -15.05 1.08 -3.45
N LYS A 128 -16.36 0.89 -3.63
CA LYS A 128 -17.32 0.90 -2.52
C LYS A 128 -17.03 -0.21 -1.51
N PHE A 129 -16.80 -1.42 -1.98
CA PHE A 129 -16.46 -2.57 -1.14
C PHE A 129 -15.17 -2.30 -0.35
N ALA A 130 -14.12 -1.82 -1.02
CA ALA A 130 -12.84 -1.50 -0.37
C ALA A 130 -13.00 -0.40 0.71
N ALA A 131 -13.83 0.61 0.46
CA ALA A 131 -14.13 1.66 1.44
C ALA A 131 -14.88 1.12 2.67
N GLU A 132 -15.83 0.21 2.49
CA GLU A 132 -16.54 -0.46 3.58
C GLU A 132 -15.61 -1.33 4.42
N GLU A 133 -14.67 -2.04 3.78
CA GLU A 133 -13.65 -2.83 4.46
C GLU A 133 -12.69 -1.95 5.26
N ALA A 134 -12.25 -0.84 4.68
CA ALA A 134 -11.38 0.12 5.36
C ALA A 134 -12.05 0.79 6.57
N ALA A 135 -13.36 1.03 6.50
CA ALA A 135 -14.12 1.56 7.64
C ALA A 135 -14.09 0.63 8.85
N LYS A 136 -14.06 -0.69 8.65
CA LYS A 136 -13.87 -1.67 9.74
C LYS A 136 -12.52 -1.50 10.42
N VAL A 137 -11.47 -1.23 9.65
CA VAL A 137 -10.12 -0.96 10.17
C VAL A 137 -10.13 0.31 11.03
N ASP A 138 -10.77 1.38 10.55
CA ASP A 138 -10.92 2.63 11.29
C ASP A 138 -11.63 2.40 12.65
N ASP A 139 -12.68 1.58 12.66
CA ASP A 139 -13.44 1.29 13.87
C ASP A 139 -12.62 0.52 14.92
N VAL A 140 -11.86 -0.49 14.48
CA VAL A 140 -10.97 -1.24 15.38
C VAL A 140 -9.87 -0.34 15.91
N TRP A 141 -9.22 0.45 15.04
CA TRP A 141 -8.15 1.37 15.44
C TRP A 141 -8.66 2.44 16.42
N ARG A 142 -9.82 3.02 16.16
CA ARG A 142 -10.48 3.97 17.06
C ARG A 142 -10.83 3.34 18.41
N GLY A 143 -11.20 2.08 18.42
CA GLY A 143 -11.46 1.33 19.66
C GLY A 143 -10.20 1.18 20.53
N ILE A 144 -9.00 1.15 19.94
CA ILE A 144 -7.71 1.04 20.63
C ILE A 144 -7.20 2.40 21.10
N PHE A 145 -7.27 3.43 20.25
CA PHE A 145 -6.58 4.71 20.44
C PHE A 145 -7.52 5.90 20.66
N GLY A 146 -8.84 5.73 20.51
CA GLY A 146 -9.82 6.81 20.61
C GLY A 146 -10.00 7.63 19.34
N SER A 147 -9.05 7.59 18.40
CA SER A 147 -9.13 8.25 17.09
C SER A 147 -8.54 7.37 15.99
N ALA A 148 -8.93 7.63 14.74
CA ALA A 148 -8.44 6.94 13.56
C ALA A 148 -8.29 7.97 12.42
N ASP A 149 -7.43 8.96 12.64
CA ASP A 149 -7.15 10.01 11.65
C ASP A 149 -6.17 9.46 10.60
N ASN A 150 -6.67 9.27 9.38
CA ASN A 150 -5.87 8.73 8.30
C ASN A 150 -4.96 9.80 7.70
N GLY A 151 -3.66 9.64 7.86
CA GLY A 151 -2.62 10.52 7.33
C GLY A 151 -2.12 10.14 5.94
N ILE A 152 -2.73 9.14 5.27
CA ILE A 152 -2.27 8.72 3.93
C ILE A 152 -2.44 9.86 2.92
N THR A 153 -1.43 10.06 2.10
CA THR A 153 -1.52 10.92 0.90
C THR A 153 -1.48 10.03 -0.34
N ILE A 154 -2.45 10.21 -1.22
CA ILE A 154 -2.52 9.48 -2.49
C ILE A 154 -1.97 10.41 -3.58
N PRO A 155 -0.77 10.13 -4.13
CA PRO A 155 -0.24 10.90 -5.25
C PRO A 155 -1.15 10.77 -6.47
N GLU A 156 -1.30 11.85 -7.23
CA GLU A 156 -1.96 11.81 -8.52
C GLU A 156 -1.20 10.89 -9.49
N GLU A 157 -1.92 10.25 -10.41
CA GLU A 157 -1.27 9.56 -11.50
C GLU A 157 -0.54 10.59 -12.35
N ASP A 158 0.78 10.43 -12.47
CA ASP A 158 1.53 11.20 -13.46
C ASP A 158 1.00 10.86 -14.85
N GLY A 159 0.41 11.84 -15.53
CA GLY A 159 -0.04 11.71 -16.92
C GLY A 159 1.10 11.45 -17.92
N SER A 160 2.31 11.23 -17.42
CA SER A 160 3.52 10.89 -18.16
C SER A 160 3.64 9.40 -18.53
N ASN A 161 2.66 8.57 -18.17
CA ASN A 161 2.59 7.22 -18.73
C ASN A 161 2.02 7.25 -20.15
N ASN A 162 2.53 8.16 -20.95
CA ASN A 162 2.49 8.03 -22.38
C ASN A 162 3.47 6.89 -22.71
N GLY A 163 2.95 5.67 -22.71
CA GLY A 163 3.67 4.52 -23.19
C GLY A 163 4.26 4.91 -24.54
N GLY A 164 5.56 5.06 -24.60
CA GLY A 164 6.27 5.15 -25.85
C GLY A 164 6.00 3.88 -26.62
N PHE A 165 4.87 3.84 -27.29
CA PHE A 165 4.67 2.99 -28.43
C PHE A 165 5.73 3.47 -29.41
N PHE A 166 6.74 2.67 -29.66
CA PHE A 166 7.63 2.86 -30.77
C PHE A 166 6.75 2.91 -32.00
N ASP A 167 6.52 4.12 -32.48
CA ASP A 167 5.98 4.34 -33.81
C ASP A 167 7.11 3.93 -34.78
N MET A 168 7.09 2.65 -35.14
CA MET A 168 7.82 2.18 -36.33
C MET A 168 6.99 2.59 -37.53
N THR A 169 6.97 3.86 -37.84
CA THR A 169 6.68 4.31 -39.19
C THR A 169 7.91 3.99 -40.00
N ASP A 170 7.84 2.91 -40.77
CA ASP A 170 8.74 2.61 -41.83
C ASP A 170 8.82 3.82 -42.76
N ASP A 171 9.94 4.53 -42.69
CA ASP A 171 10.35 5.48 -43.71
C ASP A 171 10.82 4.65 -44.93
N GLU A 172 9.86 4.22 -45.76
CA GLU A 172 10.17 3.73 -47.08
C GLU A 172 10.69 4.93 -47.91
N GLY A 173 12.00 5.14 -47.83
CA GLY A 173 12.70 6.02 -48.74
C GLY A 173 12.48 5.59 -50.15
N ASN A 174 11.64 6.31 -50.86
CA ASN A 174 11.43 6.24 -52.28
C ASN A 174 12.73 6.69 -53.00
N ASN A 175 13.55 5.73 -53.40
CA ASN A 175 14.72 5.97 -54.25
C ASN A 175 14.29 5.71 -55.70
N ASP A 176 13.79 6.73 -56.37
CA ASP A 176 13.65 6.73 -57.81
C ASP A 176 15.03 6.92 -58.46
N PRO A 177 15.49 6.00 -59.33
CA PRO A 177 16.70 6.24 -60.10
C PRO A 177 16.36 7.16 -61.27
N VAL A 178 16.96 8.35 -61.25
CA VAL A 178 16.97 9.24 -62.43
C VAL A 178 17.89 8.65 -63.46
N LEU A 179 17.31 8.10 -64.51
CA LEU A 179 18.03 7.77 -65.77
C LEU A 179 18.22 9.07 -66.54
N GLY A 180 19.45 9.62 -66.53
CA GLY A 180 19.91 10.61 -67.47
C GLY A 180 20.26 9.96 -68.76
N GLY A 181 19.66 10.41 -69.87
CA GLY A 181 20.06 10.11 -71.20
C GLY A 181 21.18 11.03 -71.72
#